data_5f978f5bddda0999dd5042c518461a6d
#
_entry.id   5f978f5bddda0999dd5042c518461a6d
#
_cell.length_a   1.000
_cell.length_b   1.000
_cell.length_c   1.000
_cell.angle_alpha   90.00
_cell.angle_beta   90.00
_cell.angle_gamma   90.00
#
_symmetry.space_group_name_H-M   'P 1'
#
loop_
_entity.id
_entity.type
_entity.pdbx_description
1 polymer ?
#
loop_
_entity_poly.entity_id
_entity_poly.type
_entity_poly.pdbx_seq_one_letter_code
_entity_poly.pdbx_strand_id
1 'polypeptide(L)'
;MSKNTLILDNPIQINGQTVKELTYDPQEITAELFSVACARSSALDKTRSVSLKLKENDHALHLYLGMMAVIAVNPGIDVTDLERIKGFDVLSLTNIGAFFTLRREAAVSEADSSDEQSENTASTSM
;
A
#
# COMPACT_ATOMS: atom_id res chain seq x y z
N MET A 1 2.22 -10.60 14.47
CA MET A 1 2.68 -10.02 13.58
C MET A 1 2.63 -10.64 12.30
N SER A 2 2.16 -10.14 11.39
CA SER A 2 1.96 -10.81 10.25
C SER A 2 2.61 -10.14 9.11
N LYS A 3 3.79 -10.53 8.81
CA LYS A 3 4.40 -10.13 7.61
C LYS A 3 3.98 -11.08 6.54
N ASN A 4 3.72 -10.55 5.40
CA ASN A 4 3.39 -11.35 4.24
C ASN A 4 4.57 -11.33 3.28
N THR A 5 4.58 -12.25 2.34
CA THR A 5 5.67 -12.34 1.38
C THR A 5 5.11 -12.25 -0.02
N LEU A 6 5.72 -11.39 -0.83
CA LEU A 6 5.40 -11.26 -2.23
C LEU A 6 6.47 -11.99 -3.03
N ILE A 7 6.07 -13.01 -3.80
CA ILE A 7 6.99 -13.74 -4.64
C ILE A 7 7.02 -13.06 -6.00
N LEU A 8 8.22 -12.67 -6.44
CA LEU A 8 8.36 -11.95 -7.69
C LEU A 8 8.45 -12.90 -8.86
N ASP A 9 7.66 -12.63 -9.89
CA ASP A 9 7.80 -13.36 -11.14
C ASP A 9 9.04 -12.92 -11.86
N ASN A 10 9.43 -11.67 -11.68
CA ASN A 10 10.61 -11.11 -12.30
C ASN A 10 11.55 -10.59 -11.21
N PRO A 11 12.51 -11.41 -10.78
CA PRO A 11 13.42 -10.97 -9.71
C PRO A 11 14.17 -9.71 -10.09
N ILE A 12 14.51 -8.93 -9.08
CA ILE A 12 15.23 -7.67 -9.31
C ILE A 12 16.52 -7.67 -8.52
N GLN A 13 17.40 -6.76 -8.88
CA GLN A 13 18.66 -6.60 -8.18
C GLN A 13 18.55 -5.47 -7.20
N ILE A 14 18.88 -5.73 -5.95
CA ILE A 14 18.91 -4.70 -4.92
C ILE A 14 20.26 -4.83 -4.24
N ASN A 15 21.03 -3.77 -4.26
CA ASN A 15 22.35 -3.75 -3.62
C ASN A 15 23.21 -4.90 -4.08
N GLY A 16 23.14 -5.21 -5.38
CA GLY A 16 23.99 -6.23 -5.97
C GLY A 16 23.52 -7.65 -5.77
N GLN A 17 22.36 -7.83 -5.15
CA GLN A 17 21.85 -9.17 -4.92
C GLN A 17 20.53 -9.38 -5.62
N THR A 18 20.34 -10.59 -6.11
CA THR A 18 19.09 -10.95 -6.76
C THR A 18 18.02 -11.19 -5.70
N VAL A 19 16.94 -10.47 -5.79
CA VAL A 19 15.84 -10.58 -4.84
C VAL A 19 14.66 -11.23 -5.54
N LYS A 20 14.21 -12.35 -5.01
CA LYS A 20 13.10 -13.11 -5.59
C LYS A 20 11.82 -12.97 -4.81
N GLU A 21 11.89 -12.48 -3.60
CA GLU A 21 10.71 -12.30 -2.79
C GLU A 21 10.92 -11.12 -1.86
N LEU A 22 9.81 -10.49 -1.50
CA LEU A 22 9.85 -9.31 -0.66
C LEU A 22 8.83 -9.49 0.45
N THR A 23 9.24 -9.20 1.68
CA THR A 23 8.26 -9.19 2.77
C THR A 23 7.61 -7.82 2.80
N TYR A 24 6.38 -7.76 3.27
CA TYR A 24 5.67 -6.50 3.35
C TYR A 24 4.65 -6.54 4.47
N ASP A 25 4.29 -5.37 4.97
CA ASP A 25 3.26 -5.27 6.00
C ASP A 25 2.65 -3.88 5.93
N PRO A 26 1.45 -3.75 5.37
CA PRO A 26 0.82 -2.44 5.25
C PRO A 26 0.57 -1.76 6.59
N GLN A 27 0.44 -2.54 7.66
CA GLN A 27 0.20 -1.96 8.97
C GLN A 27 1.38 -1.16 9.48
N GLU A 28 2.55 -1.36 8.89
CA GLU A 28 3.75 -0.67 9.31
C GLU A 28 4.01 0.60 8.51
N ILE A 29 3.15 0.95 7.57
CA ILE A 29 3.33 2.19 6.82
C ILE A 29 3.14 3.37 7.77
N THR A 30 4.17 4.19 7.88
CA THR A 30 4.11 5.37 8.74
C THR A 30 3.53 6.55 7.97
N ALA A 31 3.21 7.62 8.70
CA ALA A 31 2.73 8.84 8.05
C ALA A 31 3.77 9.37 7.09
N GLU A 32 5.03 9.24 7.42
CA GLU A 32 6.09 9.70 6.54
C GLU A 32 6.10 8.88 5.24
N LEU A 33 5.98 7.56 5.36
CA LEU A 33 5.96 6.72 4.17
C LEU A 33 4.73 6.98 3.32
N PHE A 34 3.60 7.19 3.97
CA PHE A 34 2.39 7.53 3.24
C PHE A 34 2.58 8.84 2.46
N SER A 35 3.20 9.81 3.09
CA SER A 35 3.46 11.08 2.47
C SER A 35 4.38 10.94 1.25
N VAL A 36 5.39 10.08 1.35
CA VAL A 36 6.27 9.81 0.23
C VAL A 36 5.49 9.17 -0.92
N ALA A 37 4.59 8.25 -0.61
CA ALA A 37 3.79 7.60 -1.64
C ALA A 37 2.93 8.63 -2.36
N CYS A 38 2.35 9.56 -1.63
CA CYS A 38 1.53 10.60 -2.25
C CYS A 38 2.36 11.50 -3.14
N ALA A 39 3.53 11.90 -2.67
CA ALA A 39 4.38 12.80 -3.43
C ALA A 39 4.87 12.14 -4.71
N ARG A 40 5.27 10.89 -4.62
CA ARG A 40 5.77 10.21 -5.79
C ARG A 40 4.68 9.94 -6.82
N SER A 41 3.51 9.55 -6.36
CA SER A 41 2.43 9.29 -7.28
C SER A 41 1.97 10.56 -7.96
N SER A 42 1.97 11.68 -7.25
CA SER A 42 1.60 12.96 -7.83
C SER A 42 2.58 13.41 -8.90
N ALA A 43 3.84 13.12 -8.69
CA ALA A 43 4.86 13.48 -9.66
C ALA A 43 4.62 12.78 -10.98
N LEU A 44 4.12 11.54 -10.95
CA LEU A 44 3.81 10.84 -12.19
C LEU A 44 2.63 11.44 -12.91
N ASP A 45 1.75 12.07 -12.17
CA ASP A 45 0.52 12.60 -12.75
C ASP A 45 0.56 14.07 -13.04
N LYS A 46 1.71 14.67 -13.02
CA LYS A 46 1.75 16.10 -13.11
C LYS A 46 1.28 16.66 -14.45
N THR A 47 1.21 15.83 -15.47
CA THR A 47 0.73 16.33 -16.75
C THR A 47 -0.78 16.24 -16.86
N ARG A 48 -1.45 15.68 -15.89
CA ARG A 48 -2.88 15.58 -15.96
C ARG A 48 -3.52 16.79 -15.39
N SER A 49 -4.73 17.02 -15.84
CA SER A 49 -5.51 18.06 -15.27
C SER A 49 -5.65 17.75 -13.80
N VAL A 50 -5.54 18.74 -13.02
CA VAL A 50 -5.56 18.54 -11.62
C VAL A 50 -6.89 18.29 -11.07
N SER A 51 -7.17 17.10 -10.76
CA SER A 51 -8.29 16.81 -9.96
C SER A 51 -7.70 16.49 -8.64
N LEU A 52 -7.99 17.26 -7.68
CA LEU A 52 -7.40 17.04 -6.40
C LEU A 52 -8.04 15.99 -5.58
N LYS A 53 -9.05 15.32 -6.10
CA LYS A 53 -9.65 14.29 -5.34
C LYS A 53 -8.88 13.05 -5.38
N LEU A 54 -8.70 12.42 -4.26
CA LEU A 54 -8.17 11.12 -4.20
C LEU A 54 -9.22 10.19 -4.70
N LYS A 55 -8.94 9.43 -5.70
CA LYS A 55 -9.90 8.53 -6.24
C LYS A 55 -9.67 7.15 -5.72
N GLU A 56 -10.74 6.42 -5.60
CA GLU A 56 -10.66 5.06 -5.10
C GLU A 56 -9.80 4.22 -5.97
N ASN A 57 -9.71 4.52 -7.25
CA ASN A 57 -8.90 3.73 -8.14
C ASN A 57 -7.68 4.48 -8.63
N ASP A 58 -7.05 5.20 -7.74
CA ASP A 58 -5.79 5.86 -8.05
C ASP A 58 -4.69 4.81 -8.06
N HIS A 59 -4.48 4.21 -9.21
CA HIS A 59 -3.54 3.11 -9.32
C HIS A 59 -2.10 3.50 -9.00
N ALA A 60 -1.71 4.72 -9.36
CA ALA A 60 -0.36 5.17 -9.09
C ALA A 60 -0.13 5.26 -7.57
N LEU A 61 -1.08 5.81 -6.86
CA LEU A 61 -0.94 5.90 -5.42
C LEU A 61 -0.91 4.51 -4.79
N HIS A 62 -1.77 3.62 -5.26
CA HIS A 62 -1.80 2.26 -4.73
C HIS A 62 -0.48 1.54 -4.97
N LEU A 63 0.13 1.74 -6.14
CA LEU A 63 1.41 1.15 -6.43
C LEU A 63 2.46 1.61 -5.42
N TYR A 64 2.53 2.92 -5.17
CA TYR A 64 3.53 3.43 -4.24
C TYR A 64 3.21 3.04 -2.80
N LEU A 65 1.94 2.91 -2.44
CA LEU A 65 1.61 2.41 -1.12
C LEU A 65 2.05 0.97 -0.94
N GLY A 66 1.92 0.15 -2.00
CA GLY A 66 2.44 -1.20 -1.95
C GLY A 66 3.93 -1.22 -1.73
N MET A 67 4.65 -0.31 -2.40
CA MET A 67 6.09 -0.21 -2.19
C MET A 67 6.41 0.20 -0.76
N MET A 68 5.63 1.12 -0.19
CA MET A 68 5.88 1.55 1.18
C MET A 68 5.63 0.42 2.17
N ALA A 69 4.69 -0.48 1.86
CA ALA A 69 4.46 -1.64 2.71
C ALA A 69 5.69 -2.54 2.76
N VAL A 70 6.43 -2.62 1.67
CA VAL A 70 7.68 -3.37 1.63
C VAL A 70 8.77 -2.63 2.39
N ILE A 71 8.91 -1.35 2.13
CA ILE A 71 9.98 -0.55 2.75
C ILE A 71 9.80 -0.49 4.26
N ALA A 72 8.55 -0.47 4.71
CA ALA A 72 8.27 -0.35 6.14
C ALA A 72 8.90 -1.48 6.95
N VAL A 73 9.03 -2.66 6.36
CA VAL A 73 9.64 -3.79 7.05
C VAL A 73 10.99 -4.20 6.45
N ASN A 74 11.48 -3.40 5.49
CA ASN A 74 12.79 -3.64 4.87
C ASN A 74 13.50 -2.31 4.71
N PRO A 75 13.96 -1.73 5.82
CA PRO A 75 14.49 -0.36 5.77
C PRO A 75 15.72 -0.17 4.89
N GLY A 76 16.37 -1.25 4.50
CA GLY A 76 17.51 -1.12 3.58
C GLY A 76 17.12 -1.02 2.12
N ILE A 77 15.84 -1.13 1.80
CA ILE A 77 15.38 -1.04 0.43
C ILE A 77 14.91 0.38 0.16
N ASP A 78 15.32 0.94 -0.97
CA ASP A 78 14.91 2.27 -1.35
C ASP A 78 13.77 2.18 -2.36
N VAL A 79 12.97 3.23 -2.43
CA VAL A 79 11.85 3.23 -3.36
C VAL A 79 12.33 3.07 -4.81
N THR A 80 13.51 3.62 -5.12
CA THR A 80 14.03 3.48 -6.48
C THR A 80 14.36 2.05 -6.82
N ASP A 81 14.71 1.25 -5.83
CA ASP A 81 14.91 -0.18 -6.07
C ASP A 81 13.62 -0.83 -6.52
N LEU A 82 12.53 -0.48 -5.86
CA LEU A 82 11.24 -1.09 -6.16
C LEU A 82 10.63 -0.57 -7.45
N GLU A 83 11.07 0.61 -7.89
CA GLU A 83 10.58 1.14 -9.16
C GLU A 83 11.08 0.33 -10.35
N ARG A 84 12.03 -0.56 -10.14
CA ARG A 84 12.50 -1.43 -11.22
C ARG A 84 11.66 -2.69 -11.37
N ILE A 85 10.72 -2.92 -10.45
CA ILE A 85 9.81 -4.05 -10.56
C ILE A 85 9.00 -3.90 -11.85
N LYS A 86 8.74 -5.01 -12.51
CA LYS A 86 8.07 -4.97 -13.80
C LYS A 86 7.09 -6.12 -13.95
N GLY A 87 6.29 -6.03 -14.98
CA GLY A 87 5.38 -7.09 -15.34
C GLY A 87 4.25 -7.24 -14.34
N PHE A 88 3.81 -8.46 -14.13
CA PHE A 88 2.70 -8.70 -13.23
C PHE A 88 3.02 -8.36 -11.80
N ASP A 89 4.31 -8.28 -11.46
CA ASP A 89 4.69 -7.89 -10.10
C ASP A 89 4.23 -6.47 -9.79
N VAL A 90 4.14 -5.61 -10.82
CA VAL A 90 3.62 -4.26 -10.63
C VAL A 90 2.17 -4.31 -10.13
N LEU A 91 1.39 -5.19 -10.72
CA LEU A 91 -0.01 -5.34 -10.32
C LEU A 91 -0.12 -5.90 -8.91
N SER A 92 0.78 -6.80 -8.56
CA SER A 92 0.78 -7.35 -7.21
C SER A 92 1.05 -6.28 -6.18
N LEU A 93 2.02 -5.40 -6.44
CA LEU A 93 2.29 -4.29 -5.54
C LEU A 93 1.10 -3.34 -5.46
N THR A 94 0.50 -3.06 -6.60
CA THR A 94 -0.65 -2.16 -6.63
C THR A 94 -1.79 -2.74 -5.80
N ASN A 95 -1.99 -4.04 -5.88
CA ASN A 95 -3.04 -4.68 -5.08
C ASN A 95 -2.76 -4.59 -3.59
N ILE A 96 -1.50 -4.70 -3.19
CA ILE A 96 -1.15 -4.55 -1.78
C ILE A 96 -1.54 -3.17 -1.30
N GLY A 97 -1.23 -2.14 -2.08
CA GLY A 97 -1.58 -0.77 -1.71
C GLY A 97 -3.07 -0.52 -1.73
N ALA A 98 -3.77 -1.08 -2.70
CA ALA A 98 -5.22 -0.93 -2.77
C ALA A 98 -5.88 -1.56 -1.56
N PHE A 99 -5.38 -2.72 -1.17
CA PHE A 99 -5.93 -3.43 -0.03
C PHE A 99 -5.76 -2.63 1.26
N PHE A 100 -4.67 -1.89 1.36
CA PHE A 100 -4.43 -1.02 2.50
C PHE A 100 -5.58 -0.02 2.66
N THR A 101 -5.97 0.65 1.59
CA THR A 101 -7.03 1.65 1.67
C THR A 101 -8.41 1.03 1.79
N LEU A 102 -8.66 -0.04 1.07
CA LEU A 102 -9.95 -0.71 1.13
C LEU A 102 -10.22 -1.29 2.49
N ARG A 103 -9.20 -1.84 3.10
CA ARG A 103 -9.37 -2.43 4.40
C ARG A 103 -9.76 -1.39 5.43
N ARG A 104 -9.17 -0.21 5.33
CA ARG A 104 -9.51 0.87 6.23
C ARG A 104 -10.95 1.29 6.06
N GLU A 105 -11.41 1.39 4.83
CA GLU A 105 -12.78 1.80 4.57
C GLU A 105 -13.77 0.77 5.06
N ALA A 106 -13.45 -0.49 4.84
CA ALA A 106 -14.32 -1.55 5.30
C ALA A 106 -14.43 -1.54 6.82
N ALA A 107 -13.31 -1.31 7.50
CA ALA A 107 -13.33 -1.27 8.95
C ALA A 107 -14.18 -0.13 9.48
N VAL A 108 -14.12 1.01 8.83
CA VAL A 108 -14.91 2.15 9.23
C VAL A 108 -16.40 1.86 9.01
N SER A 109 -16.74 1.25 7.89
CA SER A 109 -18.12 0.91 7.61
C SER A 109 -18.68 -0.08 8.62
N GLU A 110 -17.89 -1.06 8.97
CA GLU A 110 -18.35 -2.04 9.94
C GLU A 110 -18.56 -1.43 11.30
N ALA A 111 -17.71 -0.51 11.68
CA ALA A 111 -17.85 0.16 12.97
C ALA A 111 -19.13 0.97 13.00
N ASP A 112 -19.45 1.64 11.93
CA ASP A 112 -20.67 2.41 11.84
C ASP A 112 -21.89 1.51 11.94
N SER A 113 -21.85 0.38 11.27
CA SER A 113 -22.96 -0.56 11.34
C SER A 113 -23.16 -1.10 12.74
N SER A 114 -22.08 -1.42 13.41
CA SER A 114 -22.16 -1.93 14.76
C SER A 114 -22.81 -0.93 15.69
N ASP A 115 -22.46 0.30 15.55
CA ASP A 115 -23.03 1.33 16.38
C ASP A 115 -24.52 1.42 16.23
N GLU A 116 -25.00 1.22 15.08
CA GLU A 116 -26.40 1.29 14.86
C GLU A 116 -27.14 0.19 15.51
N GLN A 117 -26.57 -0.90 15.63
CA GLN A 117 -27.20 -1.98 16.29
C GLN A 117 -27.11 -1.90 17.73
N SER A 118 -26.88 -2.01 18.54
CA SER A 118 -26.51 -2.07 19.70
C SER A 118 -26.25 -2.03 20.50
N GLU A 119 -26.02 -2.30 20.07
CA GLU A 119 -25.40 -2.22 20.35
C GLU A 119 -24.97 -2.35 20.52
N ASN A 120 -25.36 -2.61 20.88
CA ASN A 120 -24.65 -2.89 21.01
C ASN A 120 -24.00 -3.18 21.06
N THR A 121 -24.17 -3.25 21.29
CA THR A 121 -23.32 -3.38 21.39
C THR A 121 -22.54 -3.33 21.47
N ALA A 122 -23.02 -3.39 21.84
CA ALA A 122 -22.17 -3.11 21.84
C ALA A 122 -21.48 -2.97 21.73
N SER A 123 -21.78 -2.79 21.90
CA SER A 123 -20.99 -2.51 21.62
C SER A 123 -20.22 -2.61 21.44
N THR A 124 -20.42 -2.56 21.58
CA THR A 124 -19.55 -2.54 21.29
C THR A 124 -18.66 -2.90 21.02
N SER A 125 -18.88 -2.81 21.12
CA SER A 125 -17.96 -2.94 20.73
C SER A 125 -17.20 -3.28 20.53
N MET A 126 -17.26 -3.30 20.62
CA MET A 126 -16.42 -3.32 20.29
C MET A 126 -15.87 -3.53 20.35
#